data_494839793fa6e29a6a7b4e85c3f69cf7
#
_entry.id   494839793fa6e29a6a7b4e85c3f69cf7
#
_cell.length_a   1.000
_cell.length_b   1.000
_cell.length_c   1.000
_cell.angle_alpha   90.00
_cell.angle_beta   90.00
_cell.angle_gamma   90.00
#
_symmetry.space_group_name_H-M   'P 1'
#
loop_
_entity.id
_entity.type
_entity.pdbx_description
1 polymer ?
#
loop_
_entity_poly.entity_id
_entity_poly.type
_entity_poly.pdbx_seq_one_letter_code
_entity_poly.pdbx_strand_id
1 'polypeptide(L)'
;MFKDGMRQRRCVIPASHYFEWERRGAARTKYAIRPAHADTLYLAGIYHLENHDGVIVPAFTILTRDAAPGIAFIHPRMPVLLPPDATADWLNPGYNAEEVVAAALTEMEYRSA
;
A
#
# COMPACT_ATOMS: atom_id res chain seq x y z
N MET A 1 7.73 -3.45 -16.86
CA MET A 1 6.92 -4.23 -15.89
C MET A 1 5.93 -3.37 -15.14
N PHE A 2 6.38 -2.34 -14.44
CA PHE A 2 5.46 -1.47 -13.68
C PHE A 2 4.42 -0.78 -14.55
N LYS A 3 4.80 -0.32 -15.74
CA LYS A 3 3.86 0.34 -16.65
C LYS A 3 2.67 -0.54 -17.01
N ASP A 4 2.91 -1.81 -17.32
CA ASP A 4 1.83 -2.73 -17.67
C ASP A 4 0.94 -3.05 -16.48
N GLY A 5 1.54 -3.27 -15.29
CA GLY A 5 0.80 -3.46 -14.06
C GLY A 5 -0.05 -2.25 -13.70
N MET A 6 0.50 -1.04 -13.84
CA MET A 6 -0.23 0.20 -13.57
C MET A 6 -1.39 0.43 -14.53
N ARG A 7 -1.33 -0.14 -15.72
CA ARG A 7 -2.40 -0.01 -16.72
C ARG A 7 -3.45 -1.09 -16.62
N GLN A 8 -3.03 -2.35 -16.43
CA GLN A 8 -3.90 -3.52 -16.69
C GLN A 8 -4.06 -4.45 -15.50
N ARG A 9 -3.11 -4.45 -14.57
CA ARG A 9 -3.06 -5.44 -13.50
C ARG A 9 -3.01 -4.80 -12.13
N ARG A 10 -4.00 -3.94 -11.89
CA ARG A 10 -4.18 -3.31 -10.60
C ARG A 10 -4.95 -4.22 -9.67
N CYS A 11 -4.61 -4.20 -8.40
CA CYS A 11 -5.34 -4.95 -7.38
C CYS A 11 -5.43 -4.12 -6.10
N VAL A 12 -6.34 -4.54 -5.23
CA VAL A 12 -6.54 -3.95 -3.91
C VAL A 12 -6.36 -5.05 -2.88
N ILE A 13 -5.53 -4.80 -1.89
CA ILE A 13 -5.29 -5.75 -0.81
C ILE A 13 -5.91 -5.17 0.46
N PRO A 14 -7.02 -5.75 0.97
CA PRO A 14 -7.58 -5.32 2.24
C PRO A 14 -6.79 -5.88 3.41
N ALA A 15 -6.66 -5.07 4.46
CA ALA A 15 -5.99 -5.48 5.69
C ALA A 15 -6.54 -4.65 6.86
N SER A 16 -6.25 -5.07 8.09
CA SER A 16 -6.63 -4.30 9.26
C SER A 16 -5.56 -3.27 9.64
N HIS A 17 -4.32 -3.58 9.38
CA HIS A 17 -3.16 -2.73 9.68
C HIS A 17 -1.96 -3.28 8.92
N TYR A 18 -0.86 -2.50 8.92
CA TYR A 18 0.42 -3.01 8.44
C TYR A 18 1.49 -2.74 9.48
N PHE A 19 2.59 -3.48 9.41
CA PHE A 19 3.70 -3.34 10.33
C PHE A 19 4.85 -2.62 9.67
N GLU A 20 5.57 -1.80 10.45
CA GLU A 20 6.80 -1.17 10.03
C GLU A 20 7.73 -1.02 11.22
N TRP A 21 9.01 -0.93 10.95
CA TRP A 21 10.04 -0.90 11.96
C TRP A 21 10.75 0.45 11.96
N GLU A 22 10.80 1.08 13.12
CA GLU A 22 11.66 2.24 13.36
C GLU A 22 13.05 1.75 13.72
N ARG A 23 14.07 2.29 13.06
CA ARG A 23 15.47 2.00 13.37
C ARG A 23 16.09 3.21 14.04
N ARG A 24 16.66 2.98 15.24
CA ARG A 24 17.48 3.96 15.96
C ARG A 24 18.80 3.30 16.30
N GLY A 25 19.84 3.53 15.47
CA GLY A 25 21.10 2.81 15.62
C GLY A 25 20.90 1.30 15.49
N ALA A 26 21.26 0.54 16.51
CA ALA A 26 21.08 -0.91 16.54
C ALA A 26 19.69 -1.32 17.04
N ALA A 27 18.92 -0.40 17.62
CA ALA A 27 17.60 -0.69 18.15
C ALA A 27 16.54 -0.65 17.06
N ARG A 28 15.53 -1.53 17.19
CA ARG A 28 14.37 -1.58 16.31
C ARG A 28 13.11 -1.62 17.13
N THR A 29 12.14 -0.79 16.76
CA THR A 29 10.81 -0.81 17.37
C THR A 29 9.79 -1.09 16.29
N LYS A 30 8.95 -2.09 16.53
CA LYS A 30 7.87 -2.47 15.64
C LYS A 30 6.62 -1.68 15.95
N TYR A 31 5.99 -1.16 14.92
CA TYR A 31 4.71 -0.45 15.02
C TYR A 31 3.66 -1.12 14.16
N ALA A 32 2.43 -1.14 14.66
CA ALA A 32 1.25 -1.43 13.86
C ALA A 32 0.64 -0.10 13.42
N ILE A 33 0.44 0.07 12.13
CA ILE A 33 -0.01 1.33 11.53
C ILE A 33 -1.31 1.07 10.78
N ARG A 34 -2.26 1.98 10.93
CA ARG A 34 -3.53 1.93 10.21
C ARG A 34 -4.05 3.35 9.97
N PRO A 35 -4.97 3.53 9.00
CA PRO A 35 -5.61 4.83 8.83
C PRO A 35 -6.38 5.22 10.08
N ALA A 36 -6.30 6.49 10.43
CA ALA A 36 -7.14 7.05 11.47
C ALA A 36 -8.61 6.97 11.04
N HIS A 37 -9.50 6.67 11.98
CA HIS A 37 -10.95 6.64 11.75
C HIS A 37 -11.44 5.55 10.77
N ALA A 38 -10.65 4.49 10.56
CA ALA A 38 -11.04 3.38 9.69
C ALA A 38 -10.65 2.03 10.28
N ASP A 39 -11.52 1.03 10.12
CA ASP A 39 -11.26 -0.33 10.59
C ASP A 39 -10.50 -1.18 9.58
N THR A 40 -10.61 -0.84 8.31
CA THR A 40 -9.97 -1.57 7.22
C THR A 40 -9.15 -0.60 6.38
N LEU A 41 -7.94 -1.02 6.02
CA LEU A 41 -7.15 -0.32 5.03
C LEU A 41 -7.18 -1.08 3.70
N TYR A 42 -7.05 -0.33 2.61
CA TYR A 42 -7.05 -0.88 1.26
C TYR A 42 -5.73 -0.48 0.58
N LEU A 43 -4.85 -1.46 0.41
CA LEU A 43 -3.54 -1.25 -0.18
C LEU A 43 -3.65 -1.28 -1.71
N ALA A 44 -3.14 -0.25 -2.36
CA ALA A 44 -3.05 -0.24 -3.82
C ALA A 44 -1.88 -1.11 -4.25
N GLY A 45 -2.15 -2.04 -5.15
CA GLY A 45 -1.14 -2.94 -5.66
C GLY A 45 -1.25 -3.15 -7.16
N ILE A 46 -0.23 -3.79 -7.70
CA ILE A 46 -0.21 -4.32 -9.04
C ILE A 46 0.19 -5.79 -8.96
N TYR A 47 -0.24 -6.58 -9.91
CA TYR A 47 0.12 -8.00 -9.92
C TYR A 47 0.67 -8.41 -11.28
N HIS A 48 1.37 -9.53 -11.29
CA HIS A 48 1.80 -10.22 -12.49
C HIS A 48 1.65 -11.72 -12.30
N LEU A 49 1.59 -12.45 -13.38
CA LEU A 49 1.47 -13.89 -13.36
C LEU A 49 2.84 -14.51 -13.51
N GLU A 50 3.17 -15.46 -12.64
CA GLU A 50 4.42 -16.21 -12.67
C GLU A 50 4.15 -17.66 -13.00
N ASN A 51 5.06 -18.28 -13.78
CA ASN A 51 4.99 -19.71 -14.07
C ASN A 51 5.98 -20.45 -13.17
N HIS A 52 5.44 -21.28 -12.29
CA HIS A 52 6.20 -22.11 -11.37
C HIS A 52 5.98 -23.56 -11.75
N ASP A 53 6.87 -24.11 -12.55
CA ASP A 53 6.83 -25.51 -13.03
C ASP A 53 5.50 -25.88 -13.69
N GLY A 54 4.99 -24.99 -14.56
CA GLY A 54 3.73 -25.20 -15.26
C GLY A 54 2.49 -24.71 -14.52
N VAL A 55 2.63 -24.27 -13.27
CA VAL A 55 1.54 -23.69 -12.47
C VAL A 55 1.63 -22.17 -12.54
N ILE A 56 0.57 -21.52 -12.98
CA ILE A 56 0.48 -20.07 -13.04
C ILE A 56 0.06 -19.53 -11.67
N VAL A 57 0.91 -18.70 -11.08
CA VAL A 57 0.69 -18.13 -9.73
C VAL A 57 0.73 -16.61 -9.83
N PRO A 58 -0.28 -15.89 -9.30
CA PRO A 58 -0.21 -14.44 -9.24
C PRO A 58 0.75 -13.99 -8.14
N ALA A 59 1.57 -12.99 -8.46
CA ALA A 59 2.41 -12.29 -7.50
C ALA A 59 2.04 -10.82 -7.52
N PHE A 60 1.99 -10.18 -6.37
CA PHE A 60 1.62 -8.76 -6.30
C PHE A 60 2.70 -7.93 -5.63
N THR A 61 2.71 -6.65 -5.97
CA THR A 61 3.58 -5.64 -5.38
C THR A 61 2.70 -4.51 -4.85
N ILE A 62 2.91 -4.13 -3.60
CA ILE A 62 2.22 -2.99 -3.00
C ILE A 62 2.94 -1.72 -3.42
N LEU A 63 2.18 -0.73 -3.90
CA LEU A 63 2.74 0.57 -4.24
C LEU A 63 3.08 1.33 -2.97
N THR A 64 4.20 2.05 -3.00
CA THR A 64 4.64 2.89 -1.90
C THR A 64 4.76 4.35 -2.32
N ARG A 65 4.76 5.21 -1.34
CA ARG A 65 4.93 6.65 -1.49
C ARG A 65 5.78 7.17 -0.33
N ASP A 66 6.18 8.44 -0.39
CA ASP A 66 6.81 9.10 0.74
C ASP A 66 5.88 9.07 1.95
N ALA A 67 6.44 8.80 3.12
CA ALA A 67 5.65 8.71 4.33
C ALA A 67 5.02 10.05 4.69
N ALA A 68 3.77 9.99 5.18
CA ALA A 68 3.11 11.15 5.75
C ALA A 68 3.88 11.67 6.97
N PRO A 69 3.85 12.99 7.27
CA PRO A 69 4.66 13.55 8.35
C PRO A 69 4.49 12.86 9.71
N GLY A 70 3.28 12.40 10.03
CA GLY A 70 2.99 11.77 11.32
C GLY A 70 3.67 10.42 11.54
N ILE A 71 4.09 9.73 10.49
CA ILE A 71 4.73 8.40 10.58
C ILE A 71 6.11 8.34 9.91
N ALA A 72 6.60 9.47 9.42
CA ALA A 72 7.90 9.52 8.75
C ALA A 72 9.05 9.11 9.68
N PHE A 73 8.88 9.30 10.99
CA PHE A 73 9.89 8.89 11.98
C PHE A 73 10.05 7.36 12.05
N ILE A 74 9.02 6.62 11.67
CA ILE A 74 9.06 5.14 11.67
C ILE A 74 9.80 4.65 10.44
N HIS A 75 9.43 5.16 9.26
CA HIS A 75 10.03 4.76 8.00
C HIS A 75 9.78 5.87 6.95
N PRO A 76 10.74 6.13 6.05
CA PRO A 76 10.59 7.20 5.05
C PRO A 76 9.55 6.91 3.97
N ARG A 77 9.14 5.65 3.81
CA ARG A 77 8.13 5.25 2.83
C ARG A 77 6.91 4.65 3.53
N MET A 78 5.77 4.75 2.90
CA MET A 78 4.54 4.11 3.35
C MET A 78 3.81 3.50 2.15
N PRO A 79 2.94 2.50 2.37
CA PRO A 79 2.11 2.00 1.28
C PRO A 79 1.10 3.06 0.84
N VAL A 80 0.67 2.96 -0.40
CA VAL A 80 -0.45 3.77 -0.91
C VAL A 80 -1.74 3.17 -0.38
N LEU A 81 -2.42 3.90 0.50
CA LEU A 81 -3.67 3.49 1.14
C LEU A 81 -4.82 4.23 0.50
N LEU A 82 -5.74 3.49 -0.08
CA LEU A 82 -6.87 4.08 -0.80
C LEU A 82 -8.01 4.40 0.15
N PRO A 83 -8.67 5.56 0.00
CA PRO A 83 -9.98 5.75 0.62
C PRO A 83 -10.93 4.65 0.13
N PRO A 84 -11.88 4.18 0.97
CA PRO A 84 -12.78 3.12 0.55
C PRO A 84 -13.53 3.40 -0.75
N ASP A 85 -13.92 4.65 -0.99
CA ASP A 85 -14.62 5.06 -2.19
C ASP A 85 -13.72 5.18 -3.43
N ALA A 86 -12.41 5.13 -3.27
CA ALA A 86 -11.45 5.20 -4.38
C ALA A 86 -11.01 3.81 -4.87
N THR A 87 -11.44 2.72 -4.23
CA THR A 87 -11.02 1.37 -4.62
C THR A 87 -11.49 1.00 -6.02
N ALA A 88 -12.73 1.35 -6.37
CA ALA A 88 -13.28 1.09 -7.70
C ALA A 88 -12.52 1.89 -8.77
N ASP A 89 -12.16 3.13 -8.48
CA ASP A 89 -11.39 3.97 -9.39
C ASP A 89 -10.00 3.39 -9.65
N TRP A 90 -9.35 2.90 -8.59
CA TRP A 90 -8.05 2.25 -8.73
C TRP A 90 -8.12 1.00 -9.61
N LEU A 91 -9.17 0.20 -9.46
CA LEU A 91 -9.35 -1.03 -10.22
C LEU A 91 -9.72 -0.76 -11.69
N ASN A 92 -10.16 0.46 -12.02
CA ASN A 92 -10.50 0.82 -13.38
C ASN A 92 -9.24 1.20 -14.16
N PRO A 93 -8.81 0.41 -15.18
CA PRO A 93 -7.59 0.72 -15.93
C PRO A 93 -7.66 2.01 -16.73
N GLY A 94 -8.84 2.54 -16.99
CA GLY A 94 -9.03 3.83 -17.63
C GLY A 94 -8.85 5.03 -16.71
N TYR A 95 -8.76 4.80 -15.40
CA TYR A 95 -8.59 5.88 -14.43
C TYR A 95 -7.12 6.22 -14.27
N ASN A 96 -6.80 7.51 -14.13
CA ASN A 96 -5.42 7.96 -13.99
C ASN A 96 -4.83 7.52 -12.64
N ALA A 97 -3.78 6.70 -12.68
CA ALA A 97 -3.15 6.18 -11.49
C ALA A 97 -2.57 7.28 -10.59
N GLU A 98 -1.98 8.32 -11.18
CA GLU A 98 -1.39 9.41 -10.41
C GLU A 98 -2.44 10.20 -9.64
N GLU A 99 -3.62 10.40 -10.20
CA GLU A 99 -4.73 11.04 -9.51
C GLU A 99 -5.21 10.22 -8.33
N VAL A 100 -5.32 8.90 -8.51
CA VAL A 100 -5.72 8.01 -7.42
C VAL A 100 -4.69 8.03 -6.30
N VAL A 101 -3.40 7.95 -6.64
CA VAL A 101 -2.31 8.00 -5.66
C VAL A 101 -2.29 9.34 -4.92
N ALA A 102 -2.55 10.44 -5.61
CA ALA A 102 -2.60 11.76 -4.99
C ALA A 102 -3.72 11.88 -3.95
N ALA A 103 -4.80 11.11 -4.11
CA ALA A 103 -5.93 11.09 -3.18
C ALA A 103 -5.75 10.08 -2.03
N ALA A 104 -4.59 9.40 -1.94
CA ALA A 104 -4.33 8.40 -0.91
C ALA A 104 -4.38 8.98 0.49
N LEU A 105 -4.74 8.13 1.46
CA LEU A 105 -4.87 8.53 2.86
C LEU A 105 -3.52 8.89 3.45
N THR A 106 -3.50 9.94 4.27
CA THR A 106 -2.29 10.44 4.94
C THR A 106 -2.44 10.49 6.46
N GLU A 107 -3.66 10.48 6.97
CA GLU A 107 -3.89 10.46 8.42
C GLU A 107 -3.80 9.04 8.94
N MET A 108 -2.72 8.77 9.65
CA MET A 108 -2.43 7.44 10.20
C MET A 108 -2.39 7.50 11.71
N GLU A 109 -2.74 6.40 12.34
CA GLU A 109 -2.48 6.16 13.74
C GLU A 109 -1.52 4.97 13.88
N TYR A 110 -0.78 4.94 14.96
CA TYR A 110 0.21 3.89 15.18
C TYR A 110 0.27 3.52 16.65
N ARG A 111 0.73 2.31 16.92
CA ARG A 111 0.98 1.82 18.27
C ARG A 111 2.15 0.84 18.24
N SER A 112 2.87 0.73 19.35
CA SER A 112 3.89 -0.33 19.50
C SER A 112 3.24 -1.70 19.36
N ALA A 113 3.91 -2.55 18.66
CA ALA A 113 3.41 -3.90 18.41
C ALA A 113 4.33 -4.97 18.96
#